data_833dc76e315d99de7402f0483103d95d
#
_entry.id   833dc76e315d99de7402f0483103d95d
#
_cell.length_a   1.000
_cell.length_b   1.000
_cell.length_c   1.000
_cell.angle_alpha   90.00
_cell.angle_beta   90.00
_cell.angle_gamma   90.00
#
_symmetry.space_group_name_H-M   'P 1'
#
loop_
_entity.id
_entity.type
_entity.pdbx_description
1 polymer ?
#
loop_
_entity_poly.entity_id
_entity_poly.type
_entity_poly.pdbx_seq_one_letter_code
_entity_poly.pdbx_strand_id
1 'polypeptide(L)'
;WKEVYNYGNNYSKECILGLFYNTNYGSWATDDSQLSSCHVIQYYDSWQGWGDFLAERKFWAEYPEGPRKDAVYGKTLLTKSGNNVDWWATKDGKPVAKDKSNAVISDFRPMFLGFSVNEEDKNKPYDCTKPNYAGMCLDKTHQLIRYSEVICWLAEAAGRSGKNVAEAKAEFKKLRQRAYSDPAAVSAVDGMSNNALADAAFNEHRYEVAGNVLGMVTCREDEFRLNKLKDVHADRKNQNKVLIPKGTLTHSEDAEGNAFTYTTTEDLVFEEEMKVESAWNGENSMYNIYPPVQVEKNPNLVRK
;
A
#
# COMPACT_ATOMS: atom_id res chain seq x y z
N TRP A 1 -9.64 -8.61 4.43
CA TRP A 1 -8.30 -8.04 4.38
C TRP A 1 -7.84 -7.57 5.78
N LYS A 2 -8.65 -6.80 6.52
CA LYS A 2 -8.31 -6.30 7.84
C LYS A 2 -7.91 -7.42 8.82
N GLU A 3 -8.68 -8.48 8.89
CA GLU A 3 -8.44 -9.62 9.79
C GLU A 3 -7.12 -10.35 9.51
N VAL A 4 -6.67 -10.34 8.28
CA VAL A 4 -5.41 -11.00 7.86
C VAL A 4 -4.20 -10.37 8.54
N TYR A 5 -4.26 -9.08 8.86
CA TYR A 5 -3.18 -8.31 9.48
C TYR A 5 -3.46 -7.96 10.96
N ASN A 6 -4.44 -8.58 11.58
CA ASN A 6 -4.69 -8.38 13.01
C ASN A 6 -3.69 -9.15 13.87
N TYR A 7 -3.35 -8.58 15.02
CA TYR A 7 -2.64 -9.32 16.06
C TYR A 7 -3.42 -10.57 16.45
N GLY A 8 -2.70 -11.64 16.77
CA GLY A 8 -3.32 -12.93 17.08
C GLY A 8 -3.74 -13.73 15.85
N ASN A 9 -3.63 -13.19 14.65
CA ASN A 9 -3.89 -13.89 13.39
C ASN A 9 -2.65 -14.07 12.51
N ASN A 10 -1.50 -14.16 13.13
CA ASN A 10 -0.21 -14.36 12.44
C ASN A 10 -0.17 -15.64 11.58
N TYR A 11 -1.01 -16.63 11.93
CA TYR A 11 -1.18 -17.87 11.18
C TYR A 11 -2.50 -17.89 10.41
N SER A 12 -2.85 -16.76 9.80
CA SER A 12 -4.05 -16.65 8.98
C SER A 12 -4.14 -17.78 7.96
N LYS A 13 -5.32 -18.37 7.82
CA LYS A 13 -5.59 -19.39 6.78
C LYS A 13 -5.41 -18.86 5.34
N GLU A 14 -5.37 -17.56 5.17
CA GLU A 14 -5.10 -16.91 3.89
C GLU A 14 -3.61 -16.82 3.57
N CYS A 15 -2.73 -16.92 4.57
CA CYS A 15 -1.29 -16.89 4.39
C CYS A 15 -0.79 -18.24 3.83
N ILE A 16 -0.20 -18.21 2.64
CA ILE A 16 0.44 -19.37 2.02
C ILE A 16 1.93 -19.41 2.35
N LEU A 17 2.57 -18.26 2.24
CA LEU A 17 3.98 -18.08 2.58
C LEU A 17 4.15 -16.78 3.36
N GLY A 18 4.82 -16.84 4.49
CA GLY A 18 5.06 -15.67 5.33
C GLY A 18 6.37 -15.73 6.09
N LEU A 19 6.84 -14.58 6.51
CA LEU A 19 7.92 -14.44 7.48
C LEU A 19 7.31 -14.18 8.85
N PHE A 20 7.66 -15.01 9.82
CA PHE A 20 7.15 -14.94 11.18
C PHE A 20 8.21 -14.32 12.09
N TYR A 21 7.79 -13.42 12.96
CA TYR A 21 8.65 -12.65 13.84
C TYR A 21 8.27 -12.89 15.29
N ASN A 22 9.22 -12.68 16.20
CA ASN A 22 9.00 -12.87 17.63
C ASN A 22 9.66 -11.76 18.44
N THR A 23 8.85 -10.86 18.98
CA THR A 23 9.35 -9.73 19.77
C THR A 23 9.85 -10.13 21.15
N ASN A 24 9.62 -11.37 21.62
CA ASN A 24 10.14 -11.85 22.92
C ASN A 24 11.67 -12.00 22.92
N TYR A 25 12.28 -12.18 21.76
CA TYR A 25 13.73 -12.36 21.60
C TYR A 25 14.38 -11.19 20.88
N GLY A 26 13.57 -10.33 20.28
CA GLY A 26 14.01 -9.21 19.48
C GLY A 26 13.91 -7.89 20.21
N SER A 27 14.86 -7.03 19.95
CA SER A 27 14.79 -5.60 20.18
C SER A 27 15.06 -4.90 18.86
N TRP A 28 15.03 -3.61 18.87
CA TRP A 28 15.36 -2.80 17.70
C TRP A 28 16.60 -3.34 16.97
N ALA A 29 16.45 -3.56 15.65
CA ALA A 29 17.50 -4.06 14.75
C ALA A 29 18.05 -5.49 15.04
N THR A 30 17.24 -6.37 15.60
CA THR A 30 17.59 -7.79 15.67
C THR A 30 16.90 -8.59 14.57
N ASP A 31 17.43 -9.78 14.23
CA ASP A 31 16.93 -10.64 13.15
C ASP A 31 15.50 -11.16 13.40
N ASP A 32 15.06 -11.18 14.67
CA ASP A 32 13.74 -11.67 15.07
C ASP A 32 12.64 -10.60 15.06
N SER A 33 12.98 -9.38 14.66
CA SER A 33 12.06 -8.26 14.72
C SER A 33 11.65 -7.72 13.35
N GLN A 34 10.37 -7.37 13.25
CA GLN A 34 9.80 -6.81 12.04
C GLN A 34 9.73 -5.28 12.17
N LEU A 35 10.51 -4.57 11.36
CA LEU A 35 10.59 -3.11 11.36
C LEU A 35 9.58 -2.43 10.41
N SER A 36 8.76 -3.18 9.69
CA SER A 36 7.86 -2.61 8.66
C SER A 36 6.90 -1.56 9.21
N SER A 37 6.52 -1.64 10.48
CA SER A 37 5.69 -0.62 11.11
C SER A 37 6.37 0.74 11.14
N CYS A 38 7.67 0.77 11.41
CA CYS A 38 8.42 2.03 11.46
C CYS A 38 8.50 2.69 10.09
N HIS A 39 8.65 1.90 9.04
CA HIS A 39 8.77 2.41 7.68
C HIS A 39 7.44 2.93 7.11
N VAL A 40 6.33 2.25 7.40
CA VAL A 40 5.02 2.62 6.82
C VAL A 40 4.22 3.59 7.68
N ILE A 41 4.54 3.71 8.98
CA ILE A 41 3.90 4.68 9.87
C ILE A 41 4.61 6.02 9.70
N GLN A 42 3.82 7.07 9.55
CA GLN A 42 4.36 8.41 9.42
C GLN A 42 5.03 8.87 10.72
N TYR A 43 6.01 9.74 10.55
CA TYR A 43 6.77 10.25 11.69
C TYR A 43 5.88 11.06 12.63
N TYR A 44 5.71 10.51 13.82
CA TYR A 44 5.13 11.18 14.99
C TYR A 44 5.98 10.86 16.19
N ASP A 45 6.22 11.81 17.05
CA ASP A 45 6.98 11.57 18.26
C ASP A 45 6.35 10.51 19.16
N SER A 46 5.02 10.41 19.14
CA SER A 46 4.28 9.39 19.90
C SER A 46 4.14 8.05 19.17
N TRP A 47 4.37 8.02 17.85
CA TRP A 47 4.16 6.83 17.02
C TRP A 47 5.43 6.15 16.59
N GLN A 48 6.55 6.85 16.70
CA GLN A 48 7.89 6.32 16.42
C GLN A 48 8.05 5.72 15.03
N GLY A 49 7.28 6.19 14.07
CA GLY A 49 7.43 5.81 12.67
C GLY A 49 8.42 6.70 11.95
N TRP A 50 9.04 6.20 10.88
CA TRP A 50 10.02 6.96 10.07
C TRP A 50 9.42 7.53 8.80
N GLY A 51 8.28 7.02 8.34
CA GLY A 51 7.59 7.52 7.15
C GLY A 51 8.37 7.30 5.85
N ASP A 52 9.14 6.24 5.76
CA ASP A 52 9.98 5.96 4.59
C ASP A 52 9.18 5.45 3.40
N PHE A 53 8.07 4.75 3.66
CA PHE A 53 7.16 4.21 2.65
C PHE A 53 5.82 4.91 2.72
N LEU A 54 5.63 5.86 1.83
CA LEU A 54 4.40 6.64 1.75
C LEU A 54 3.48 6.10 0.64
N ALA A 55 2.17 6.18 0.88
CA ALA A 55 1.20 5.78 -0.11
C ALA A 55 1.20 6.76 -1.30
N GLU A 56 1.15 6.22 -2.51
CA GLU A 56 0.98 7.03 -3.71
C GLU A 56 -0.45 7.56 -3.78
N ARG A 57 -0.61 8.88 -3.91
CA ARG A 57 -1.92 9.55 -3.91
C ARG A 57 -2.81 9.12 -5.07
N LYS A 58 -2.25 9.01 -6.28
CA LYS A 58 -3.00 8.57 -7.45
C LYS A 58 -3.52 7.15 -7.28
N PHE A 59 -2.69 6.23 -6.81
CA PHE A 59 -3.11 4.85 -6.57
C PHE A 59 -4.20 4.77 -5.50
N TRP A 60 -4.12 5.59 -4.44
CA TRP A 60 -5.19 5.73 -3.46
C TRP A 60 -6.50 6.24 -4.09
N ALA A 61 -6.43 7.24 -4.99
CA ALA A 61 -7.60 7.80 -5.63
C ALA A 61 -8.27 6.79 -6.59
N GLU A 62 -7.47 6.00 -7.29
CA GLU A 62 -7.94 4.95 -8.20
C GLU A 62 -8.38 3.67 -7.48
N TYR A 63 -7.99 3.51 -6.22
CA TYR A 63 -8.28 2.31 -5.46
C TYR A 63 -9.78 2.15 -5.25
N PRO A 64 -10.35 0.98 -5.56
CA PRO A 64 -11.80 0.76 -5.46
C PRO A 64 -12.32 1.00 -4.05
N GLU A 65 -13.42 1.75 -3.94
CA GLU A 65 -14.07 2.02 -2.67
C GLU A 65 -14.64 0.73 -2.06
N GLY A 66 -14.48 0.58 -0.77
CA GLY A 66 -15.03 -0.56 -0.02
C GLY A 66 -14.20 -0.95 1.20
N PRO A 67 -14.61 -2.03 1.88
CA PRO A 67 -14.00 -2.47 3.13
C PRO A 67 -12.49 -2.70 3.03
N ARG A 68 -11.99 -3.10 1.85
CA ARG A 68 -10.56 -3.29 1.64
C ARG A 68 -9.81 -1.96 1.63
N LYS A 69 -10.31 -0.93 0.92
CA LYS A 69 -9.69 0.41 0.93
C LYS A 69 -9.64 0.97 2.34
N ASP A 70 -10.74 0.85 3.09
CA ASP A 70 -10.82 1.29 4.48
C ASP A 70 -9.88 0.52 5.43
N ALA A 71 -9.49 -0.70 5.08
CA ALA A 71 -8.55 -1.50 5.84
C ALA A 71 -7.09 -1.26 5.44
N VAL A 72 -6.83 -0.86 4.20
CA VAL A 72 -5.48 -0.57 3.68
C VAL A 72 -5.04 0.84 4.06
N TYR A 73 -5.93 1.81 3.97
CA TYR A 73 -5.60 3.23 4.13
C TYR A 73 -6.32 3.87 5.30
N GLY A 74 -5.58 4.65 6.11
CA GLY A 74 -6.17 5.57 7.08
C GLY A 74 -6.92 6.70 6.37
N LYS A 75 -8.19 6.90 6.76
CA LYS A 75 -8.98 8.05 6.30
C LYS A 75 -8.43 9.36 6.85
N THR A 76 -8.01 9.30 8.09
CA THR A 76 -7.45 10.42 8.83
C THR A 76 -6.13 10.03 9.45
N LEU A 77 -5.36 11.03 9.81
CA LEU A 77 -4.11 10.93 10.54
C LEU A 77 -4.35 11.43 11.97
N LEU A 78 -3.82 10.72 12.95
CA LEU A 78 -3.88 11.17 14.33
C LEU A 78 -2.74 12.14 14.61
N THR A 79 -3.05 13.33 15.11
CA THR A 79 -2.07 14.32 15.51
C THR A 79 -1.55 14.06 16.94
N LYS A 80 -0.45 14.74 17.33
CA LYS A 80 0.04 14.72 18.72
C LYS A 80 -0.98 15.23 19.72
N SER A 81 -1.84 16.16 19.30
CA SER A 81 -2.93 16.69 20.11
C SER A 81 -4.07 15.70 20.30
N GLY A 82 -4.01 14.54 19.65
CA GLY A 82 -5.04 13.50 19.73
C GLY A 82 -6.21 13.70 18.77
N ASN A 83 -6.08 14.62 17.82
CA ASN A 83 -7.12 14.88 16.83
C ASN A 83 -6.94 14.00 15.59
N ASN A 84 -8.04 13.66 14.95
CA ASN A 84 -8.04 13.07 13.62
C ASN A 84 -8.15 14.16 12.56
N VAL A 85 -7.15 14.24 11.68
CA VAL A 85 -7.12 15.22 10.57
C VAL A 85 -7.04 14.48 9.25
N ASP A 86 -7.69 15.03 8.23
CA ASP A 86 -7.61 14.48 6.89
C ASP A 86 -6.20 14.67 6.32
N TRP A 87 -5.68 13.69 5.59
CA TRP A 87 -4.32 13.76 5.04
C TRP A 87 -4.14 14.93 4.05
N TRP A 88 -5.23 15.45 3.46
CA TRP A 88 -5.24 16.61 2.58
C TRP A 88 -5.54 17.92 3.30
N ALA A 89 -5.62 17.93 4.62
CA ALA A 89 -5.98 19.11 5.38
C ALA A 89 -5.03 20.28 5.09
N THR A 90 -5.61 21.40 4.67
CA THR A 90 -4.90 22.66 4.47
C THR A 90 -5.66 23.80 5.15
N LYS A 91 -4.95 24.82 5.59
CA LYS A 91 -5.51 26.11 6.03
C LYS A 91 -4.92 27.21 5.18
N ASP A 92 -5.77 28.01 4.55
CA ASP A 92 -5.34 29.12 3.68
C ASP A 92 -4.33 28.67 2.60
N GLY A 93 -4.56 27.46 2.01
CA GLY A 93 -3.68 26.85 1.02
C GLY A 93 -2.33 26.39 1.58
N LYS A 94 -2.16 26.34 2.90
CA LYS A 94 -0.94 25.83 3.55
C LYS A 94 -1.20 24.55 4.29
N PRO A 95 -0.23 23.63 4.34
CA PRO A 95 -0.31 22.43 5.16
C PRO A 95 -0.54 22.82 6.62
N VAL A 96 -1.59 22.31 7.25
CA VAL A 96 -1.89 22.64 8.66
C VAL A 96 -1.27 21.65 9.61
N ALA A 97 -1.12 20.41 9.18
CA ALA A 97 -0.58 19.38 10.04
C ALA A 97 0.94 19.43 10.08
N LYS A 98 1.47 20.25 10.97
CA LYS A 98 2.86 20.16 11.43
C LYS A 98 2.87 19.74 12.88
N ASP A 99 3.75 18.82 13.22
CA ASP A 99 4.04 18.52 14.61
C ASP A 99 4.80 19.69 15.27
N LYS A 100 5.03 19.59 16.60
CA LYS A 100 5.79 20.60 17.34
C LYS A 100 7.23 20.79 16.83
N SER A 101 7.76 19.82 16.08
CA SER A 101 9.09 19.88 15.45
C SER A 101 9.06 20.47 14.05
N ASN A 102 7.92 20.96 13.58
CA ASN A 102 7.66 21.42 12.20
C ASN A 102 7.73 20.34 11.12
N ALA A 103 7.75 19.07 11.47
CA ALA A 103 7.63 18.00 10.51
C ALA A 103 6.21 17.94 9.93
N VAL A 104 6.08 17.78 8.63
CA VAL A 104 4.80 17.56 7.99
C VAL A 104 4.34 16.15 8.32
N ILE A 105 3.16 16.04 8.95
CA ILE A 105 2.67 14.79 9.52
C ILE A 105 2.44 13.72 8.45
N SER A 106 1.95 14.10 7.31
CA SER A 106 1.52 13.15 6.29
C SER A 106 2.22 13.30 4.95
N ASP A 107 3.01 14.33 4.80
CA ASP A 107 3.46 14.78 3.49
C ASP A 107 2.31 14.82 2.45
N PHE A 108 1.08 15.11 2.94
CA PHE A 108 -0.18 15.05 2.18
C PHE A 108 -0.41 13.71 1.48
N ARG A 109 -0.23 12.62 2.21
CA ARG A 109 -0.45 11.26 1.72
C ARG A 109 -1.29 10.46 2.69
N PRO A 110 -2.12 9.54 2.19
CA PRO A 110 -2.81 8.58 3.04
C PRO A 110 -1.79 7.63 3.68
N MET A 111 -2.08 7.18 4.89
CA MET A 111 -1.23 6.26 5.64
C MET A 111 -1.68 4.82 5.42
N PHE A 112 -0.74 3.89 5.32
CA PHE A 112 -1.04 2.46 5.33
C PHE A 112 -1.35 1.95 6.74
N LEU A 113 -2.40 1.16 6.88
CA LEU A 113 -2.86 0.62 8.17
C LEU A 113 -2.45 -0.84 8.44
N GLY A 114 -1.96 -1.57 7.44
CA GLY A 114 -1.69 -3.01 7.54
C GLY A 114 -0.74 -3.39 8.68
N PHE A 115 0.19 -2.51 9.02
CA PHE A 115 1.15 -2.70 10.11
C PHE A 115 0.84 -1.85 11.35
N SER A 116 -0.39 -1.34 11.46
CA SER A 116 -0.86 -0.69 12.69
C SER A 116 -0.83 -1.67 13.86
N VAL A 117 -0.42 -1.20 15.03
CA VAL A 117 -0.46 -1.97 16.28
C VAL A 117 -1.75 -1.79 17.04
N ASN A 118 -2.54 -0.77 16.73
CA ASN A 118 -3.83 -0.52 17.37
C ASN A 118 -4.97 -1.05 16.51
N GLU A 119 -5.53 -2.18 16.87
CA GLU A 119 -6.60 -2.85 16.14
C GLU A 119 -7.99 -2.38 16.56
N GLU A 120 -8.13 -1.86 17.78
CA GLU A 120 -9.39 -1.35 18.33
C GLU A 120 -9.71 0.03 17.78
N ASP A 121 -8.71 0.90 17.74
CA ASP A 121 -8.82 2.26 17.20
C ASP A 121 -7.81 2.47 16.08
N LYS A 122 -8.28 2.36 14.84
CA LYS A 122 -7.43 2.54 13.65
C LYS A 122 -6.98 3.99 13.43
N ASN A 123 -7.54 4.93 14.18
CA ASN A 123 -7.05 6.30 14.24
C ASN A 123 -5.80 6.44 15.12
N LYS A 124 -5.52 5.41 15.92
CA LYS A 124 -4.29 5.29 16.71
C LYS A 124 -3.50 4.09 16.17
N PRO A 125 -2.83 4.23 15.03
CA PRO A 125 -2.20 3.11 14.35
C PRO A 125 -1.02 2.50 15.11
N TYR A 126 -0.56 3.16 16.17
CA TYR A 126 0.60 2.76 16.92
C TYR A 126 0.35 2.84 18.42
N ASP A 127 0.35 1.71 19.10
CA ASP A 127 0.19 1.62 20.54
C ASP A 127 1.32 0.80 21.15
N CYS A 128 2.34 1.49 21.62
CA CYS A 128 3.52 0.87 22.24
C CYS A 128 3.26 0.21 23.60
N THR A 129 2.01 0.23 24.10
CA THR A 129 1.61 -0.51 25.29
C THR A 129 1.17 -1.95 24.99
N LYS A 130 1.00 -2.30 23.70
CA LYS A 130 0.62 -3.65 23.30
C LYS A 130 1.73 -4.66 23.61
N PRO A 131 1.38 -5.88 24.04
CA PRO A 131 2.36 -6.87 24.49
C PRO A 131 3.37 -7.29 23.43
N ASN A 132 2.97 -7.22 22.15
CA ASN A 132 3.76 -7.68 21.01
C ASN A 132 4.57 -6.55 20.37
N TYR A 133 4.79 -5.48 21.10
CA TYR A 133 5.60 -4.35 20.67
C TYR A 133 6.89 -4.28 21.49
N ALA A 134 8.01 -4.20 20.84
CA ALA A 134 9.31 -4.02 21.45
C ALA A 134 10.17 -3.08 20.61
N GLY A 135 10.38 -1.86 21.10
CA GLY A 135 11.31 -0.92 20.50
C GLY A 135 11.14 -0.71 18.99
N MET A 136 10.00 -0.25 18.53
CA MET A 136 9.65 -0.05 17.11
C MET A 136 9.43 -1.34 16.29
N CYS A 137 9.45 -2.49 16.93
CA CYS A 137 9.31 -3.79 16.28
C CYS A 137 7.98 -4.43 16.64
N LEU A 138 7.45 -5.22 15.75
CA LEU A 138 6.25 -6.04 16.01
C LEU A 138 6.47 -7.46 15.52
N ASP A 139 5.57 -8.33 15.98
CA ASP A 139 5.55 -9.75 15.62
C ASP A 139 4.48 -10.09 14.58
N LYS A 140 3.91 -9.10 13.90
CA LYS A 140 2.98 -9.36 12.79
C LYS A 140 3.70 -10.09 11.67
N THR A 141 3.05 -11.15 11.18
CA THR A 141 3.55 -11.92 10.04
C THR A 141 3.65 -11.03 8.79
N HIS A 142 4.80 -11.05 8.16
CA HIS A 142 4.96 -10.49 6.83
C HIS A 142 4.52 -11.50 5.79
N GLN A 143 3.37 -11.28 5.20
CA GLN A 143 2.77 -12.21 4.25
C GLN A 143 3.37 -11.99 2.87
N LEU A 144 4.15 -12.96 2.40
CA LEU A 144 4.80 -12.93 1.09
C LEU A 144 3.86 -13.35 -0.02
N ILE A 145 3.06 -14.40 0.24
CA ILE A 145 2.05 -14.90 -0.70
C ILE A 145 0.78 -15.21 0.09
N ARG A 146 -0.35 -14.67 -0.38
CA ARG A 146 -1.67 -14.91 0.18
C ARG A 146 -2.58 -15.64 -0.83
N TYR A 147 -3.60 -16.30 -0.33
CA TYR A 147 -4.59 -17.00 -1.17
C TYR A 147 -5.31 -16.05 -2.16
N SER A 148 -5.54 -14.80 -1.78
CA SER A 148 -6.11 -13.80 -2.68
C SER A 148 -5.25 -13.54 -3.93
N GLU A 149 -3.93 -13.59 -3.80
CA GLU A 149 -3.01 -13.45 -4.94
C GLU A 149 -3.13 -14.65 -5.88
N VAL A 150 -3.28 -15.86 -5.32
CA VAL A 150 -3.52 -17.07 -6.12
C VAL A 150 -4.82 -16.97 -6.92
N ILE A 151 -5.89 -16.37 -6.34
CA ILE A 151 -7.14 -16.11 -7.07
C ILE A 151 -6.88 -15.12 -8.23
N CYS A 152 -6.09 -14.09 -8.03
CA CYS A 152 -5.73 -13.16 -9.10
C CYS A 152 -4.95 -13.87 -10.22
N TRP A 153 -3.96 -14.67 -9.87
CA TRP A 153 -3.19 -15.45 -10.86
C TRP A 153 -4.04 -16.50 -11.58
N LEU A 154 -4.97 -17.15 -10.88
CA LEU A 154 -5.93 -18.06 -11.51
C LEU A 154 -6.78 -17.30 -12.55
N ALA A 155 -7.33 -16.14 -12.20
CA ALA A 155 -8.17 -15.36 -13.10
C ALA A 155 -7.37 -14.83 -14.30
N GLU A 156 -6.13 -14.40 -14.09
CA GLU A 156 -5.23 -14.00 -15.17
C GLU A 156 -4.90 -15.17 -16.10
N ALA A 157 -4.47 -16.30 -15.56
CA ALA A 157 -4.11 -17.48 -16.33
C ALA A 157 -5.31 -18.02 -17.13
N ALA A 158 -6.49 -18.06 -16.52
CA ALA A 158 -7.73 -18.46 -17.19
C ALA A 158 -8.09 -17.49 -18.33
N GLY A 159 -8.00 -16.19 -18.09
CA GLY A 159 -8.23 -15.17 -19.12
C GLY A 159 -7.27 -15.30 -20.30
N ARG A 160 -5.97 -15.51 -20.03
CA ARG A 160 -4.96 -15.65 -21.09
C ARG A 160 -5.05 -16.96 -21.86
N SER A 161 -5.37 -18.06 -21.19
CA SER A 161 -5.42 -19.39 -21.80
C SER A 161 -6.78 -19.76 -22.41
N GLY A 162 -7.84 -19.08 -21.98
CA GLY A 162 -9.22 -19.45 -22.29
C GLY A 162 -9.72 -20.72 -21.60
N LYS A 163 -8.95 -21.27 -20.62
CA LYS A 163 -9.29 -22.49 -19.89
C LYS A 163 -9.83 -22.16 -18.51
N ASN A 164 -10.78 -22.96 -18.01
CA ASN A 164 -11.36 -22.83 -16.66
C ASN A 164 -11.91 -21.44 -16.34
N VAL A 165 -12.33 -20.68 -17.35
CA VAL A 165 -12.75 -19.28 -17.23
C VAL A 165 -13.95 -19.12 -16.29
N ALA A 166 -14.91 -20.04 -16.33
CA ALA A 166 -16.10 -19.97 -15.48
C ALA A 166 -15.76 -20.12 -13.99
N GLU A 167 -14.90 -21.08 -13.64
CA GLU A 167 -14.41 -21.28 -12.27
C GLU A 167 -13.59 -20.06 -11.80
N ALA A 168 -12.67 -19.61 -12.63
CA ALA A 168 -11.84 -18.44 -12.33
C ALA A 168 -12.67 -17.18 -12.09
N LYS A 169 -13.69 -16.91 -12.90
CA LYS A 169 -14.64 -15.80 -12.69
C LYS A 169 -15.40 -15.94 -11.37
N ALA A 170 -15.83 -17.17 -11.03
CA ALA A 170 -16.55 -17.39 -9.77
C ALA A 170 -15.68 -17.06 -8.54
N GLU A 171 -14.43 -17.49 -8.49
CA GLU A 171 -13.51 -17.19 -7.41
C GLU A 171 -13.12 -15.71 -7.40
N PHE A 172 -12.84 -15.13 -8.55
CA PHE A 172 -12.50 -13.71 -8.68
C PHE A 172 -13.67 -12.79 -8.25
N LYS A 173 -14.90 -13.19 -8.53
CA LYS A 173 -16.10 -12.51 -8.07
C LYS A 173 -16.23 -12.52 -6.54
N LYS A 174 -15.94 -13.65 -5.88
CA LYS A 174 -15.91 -13.73 -4.41
C LYS A 174 -14.86 -12.78 -3.82
N LEU A 175 -13.68 -12.69 -4.43
CA LEU A 175 -12.64 -11.75 -4.03
C LEU A 175 -13.16 -10.31 -4.06
N ARG A 176 -13.80 -9.91 -5.16
CA ARG A 176 -14.40 -8.57 -5.28
C ARG A 176 -15.56 -8.32 -4.34
N GLN A 177 -16.40 -9.32 -4.07
CA GLN A 177 -17.50 -9.20 -3.12
C GLN A 177 -17.05 -8.78 -1.72
N ARG A 178 -15.89 -9.25 -1.26
CA ARG A 178 -15.34 -8.86 0.05
C ARG A 178 -14.63 -7.51 0.04
N ALA A 179 -14.22 -7.04 -1.14
CA ALA A 179 -13.32 -5.89 -1.31
C ALA A 179 -14.03 -4.59 -1.69
N TYR A 180 -15.12 -4.70 -2.46
CA TYR A 180 -15.78 -3.57 -3.11
C TYR A 180 -17.12 -3.23 -2.45
N SER A 181 -17.42 -1.94 -2.33
CA SER A 181 -18.76 -1.48 -1.94
C SER A 181 -19.74 -1.41 -3.11
N ASP A 182 -19.25 -1.37 -4.36
CA ASP A 182 -20.07 -1.29 -5.56
C ASP A 182 -20.47 -2.68 -6.07
N PRO A 183 -21.76 -3.08 -5.97
CA PRO A 183 -22.23 -4.37 -6.48
C PRO A 183 -22.12 -4.49 -8.01
N ALA A 184 -22.14 -3.36 -8.74
CA ALA A 184 -22.01 -3.36 -10.18
C ALA A 184 -20.59 -3.79 -10.61
N ALA A 185 -19.55 -3.32 -9.89
CA ALA A 185 -18.18 -3.74 -10.12
C ALA A 185 -17.95 -5.23 -9.85
N VAL A 186 -18.71 -5.82 -8.92
CA VAL A 186 -18.70 -7.25 -8.63
C VAL A 186 -19.39 -8.05 -9.74
N SER A 187 -20.59 -7.65 -10.13
CA SER A 187 -21.38 -8.35 -11.15
C SER A 187 -20.79 -8.23 -12.56
N ALA A 188 -20.05 -7.17 -12.83
CA ALA A 188 -19.36 -6.97 -14.11
C ALA A 188 -18.40 -8.11 -14.48
N VAL A 189 -17.90 -8.87 -13.47
CA VAL A 189 -17.02 -10.02 -13.70
C VAL A 189 -17.67 -11.07 -14.62
N ASP A 190 -18.97 -11.29 -14.50
CA ASP A 190 -19.69 -12.30 -15.28
C ASP A 190 -19.61 -12.01 -16.79
N GLY A 191 -19.69 -10.74 -17.18
CA GLY A 191 -19.64 -10.28 -18.57
C GLY A 191 -18.25 -10.05 -19.15
N MET A 192 -17.18 -10.20 -18.38
CA MET A 192 -15.82 -9.94 -18.87
C MET A 192 -15.43 -10.90 -19.99
N SER A 193 -14.83 -10.38 -21.05
CA SER A 193 -14.09 -11.19 -22.02
C SER A 193 -12.83 -11.79 -21.35
N ASN A 194 -12.21 -12.76 -22.01
CA ASN A 194 -10.99 -13.38 -21.49
C ASN A 194 -9.87 -12.36 -21.25
N ASN A 195 -9.65 -11.44 -22.18
CA ASN A 195 -8.62 -10.39 -22.02
C ASN A 195 -8.99 -9.42 -20.89
N ALA A 196 -10.25 -9.01 -20.81
CA ALA A 196 -10.72 -8.14 -19.73
C ALA A 196 -10.58 -8.80 -18.36
N LEU A 197 -10.80 -10.10 -18.24
CA LEU A 197 -10.58 -10.85 -17.01
C LEU A 197 -9.10 -10.85 -16.61
N ALA A 198 -8.20 -11.10 -17.56
CA ALA A 198 -6.76 -11.10 -17.32
C ALA A 198 -6.25 -9.72 -16.88
N ASP A 199 -6.70 -8.65 -17.53
CA ASP A 199 -6.31 -7.29 -17.16
C ASP A 199 -6.92 -6.84 -15.82
N ALA A 200 -8.17 -7.23 -15.56
CA ALA A 200 -8.80 -6.98 -14.27
C ALA A 200 -8.08 -7.71 -13.13
N ALA A 201 -7.65 -8.94 -13.35
CA ALA A 201 -6.90 -9.73 -12.37
C ALA A 201 -5.54 -9.13 -12.06
N PHE A 202 -4.81 -8.65 -13.06
CA PHE A 202 -3.54 -7.93 -12.87
C PHE A 202 -3.72 -6.68 -11.99
N ASN A 203 -4.77 -5.88 -12.25
CA ASN A 203 -5.04 -4.70 -11.43
C ASN A 203 -5.51 -5.08 -10.01
N GLU A 204 -6.33 -6.13 -9.89
CA GLU A 204 -6.81 -6.61 -8.59
C GLU A 204 -5.67 -7.07 -7.69
N HIS A 205 -4.66 -7.75 -8.26
CA HIS A 205 -3.47 -8.17 -7.53
C HIS A 205 -2.76 -6.97 -6.90
N ARG A 206 -2.59 -5.88 -7.63
CA ARG A 206 -1.99 -4.64 -7.12
C ARG A 206 -2.78 -4.07 -5.93
N TYR A 207 -4.11 -4.14 -5.97
CA TYR A 207 -4.95 -3.71 -4.85
C TYR A 207 -4.85 -4.65 -3.65
N GLU A 208 -4.72 -5.96 -3.87
CA GLU A 208 -4.59 -6.92 -2.77
C GLU A 208 -3.29 -6.77 -1.99
N VAL A 209 -2.19 -6.40 -2.62
CA VAL A 209 -0.88 -6.30 -1.96
C VAL A 209 -0.53 -4.88 -1.52
N ALA A 210 -1.37 -3.89 -1.80
CA ALA A 210 -1.12 -2.50 -1.40
C ALA A 210 -0.91 -2.39 0.12
N GLY A 211 0.14 -1.69 0.52
CA GLY A 211 0.53 -1.55 1.93
C GLY A 211 1.24 -2.75 2.55
N ASN A 212 1.39 -3.84 1.82
CA ASN A 212 2.25 -4.95 2.21
C ASN A 212 3.63 -4.77 1.57
N VAL A 213 4.60 -4.30 2.34
CA VAL A 213 5.92 -3.88 1.83
C VAL A 213 6.63 -5.00 1.05
N LEU A 214 6.57 -6.25 1.53
CA LEU A 214 7.18 -7.38 0.83
C LEU A 214 6.26 -8.00 -0.22
N GLY A 215 4.94 -7.96 -0.01
CA GLY A 215 3.97 -8.47 -0.99
C GLY A 215 3.97 -7.69 -2.31
N MET A 216 4.43 -6.44 -2.33
CA MET A 216 4.58 -5.68 -3.57
C MET A 216 5.62 -6.26 -4.53
N VAL A 217 6.49 -7.15 -4.08
CA VAL A 217 7.47 -7.84 -4.94
C VAL A 217 6.77 -8.69 -5.99
N THR A 218 5.71 -9.42 -5.62
CA THR A 218 4.95 -10.26 -6.56
C THR A 218 4.27 -9.44 -7.66
N CYS A 219 3.81 -8.24 -7.34
CA CYS A 219 3.29 -7.31 -8.36
C CYS A 219 4.37 -6.82 -9.31
N ARG A 220 5.58 -6.56 -8.82
CA ARG A 220 6.70 -6.15 -9.67
C ARG A 220 7.11 -7.29 -10.61
N GLU A 221 7.06 -8.53 -10.15
CA GLU A 221 7.28 -9.70 -10.99
C GLU A 221 6.22 -9.83 -12.08
N ASP A 222 4.95 -9.56 -11.78
CA ASP A 222 3.87 -9.53 -12.77
C ASP A 222 4.08 -8.43 -13.83
N GLU A 223 4.44 -7.24 -13.42
CA GLU A 223 4.76 -6.14 -14.34
C GLU A 223 5.91 -6.53 -15.28
N PHE A 224 6.91 -7.22 -14.75
CA PHE A 224 8.06 -7.69 -15.50
C PHE A 224 7.68 -8.79 -16.53
N ARG A 225 7.08 -9.90 -16.07
CA ARG A 225 6.73 -11.03 -16.94
C ARG A 225 5.69 -10.69 -18.00
N LEU A 226 4.85 -9.68 -17.75
CA LEU A 226 3.85 -9.19 -18.68
C LEU A 226 4.35 -8.04 -19.57
N ASN A 227 5.61 -7.67 -19.42
CA ASN A 227 6.22 -6.52 -20.13
C ASN A 227 5.44 -5.20 -19.94
N LYS A 228 4.84 -5.02 -18.74
CA LYS A 228 4.05 -3.83 -18.38
C LYS A 228 4.84 -2.80 -17.58
N LEU A 229 6.05 -3.12 -17.15
CA LEU A 229 6.83 -2.27 -16.24
C LEU A 229 7.04 -0.86 -16.80
N LYS A 230 7.40 -0.72 -18.07
CA LYS A 230 7.57 0.57 -18.73
C LYS A 230 6.29 1.38 -18.77
N ASP A 231 5.16 0.74 -19.09
CA ASP A 231 3.87 1.41 -19.21
C ASP A 231 3.35 1.86 -17.85
N VAL A 232 3.53 1.05 -16.81
CA VAL A 232 3.18 1.41 -15.43
C VAL A 232 4.00 2.62 -14.97
N HIS A 233 5.29 2.64 -15.23
CA HIS A 233 6.13 3.79 -14.89
C HIS A 233 5.73 5.06 -15.66
N ALA A 234 5.46 4.95 -16.96
CA ALA A 234 5.04 6.08 -17.78
C ALA A 234 3.68 6.64 -17.32
N ASP A 235 2.73 5.76 -16.97
CA ASP A 235 1.44 6.16 -16.45
C ASP A 235 1.60 6.93 -15.13
N ARG A 236 2.39 6.42 -14.19
CA ARG A 236 2.62 7.06 -12.90
C ARG A 236 3.30 8.41 -13.04
N LYS A 237 4.29 8.53 -13.93
CA LYS A 237 4.95 9.79 -14.20
C LYS A 237 4.01 10.86 -14.76
N ASN A 238 3.20 10.48 -15.76
CA ASN A 238 2.41 11.44 -16.52
C ASN A 238 1.10 11.84 -15.85
N GLN A 239 0.60 11.07 -14.90
CA GLN A 239 -0.74 11.24 -14.36
C GLN A 239 -0.76 11.31 -12.82
N ASN A 240 0.34 11.66 -12.20
CA ASN A 240 0.45 11.66 -10.73
C ASN A 240 -0.24 12.88 -10.10
N LYS A 241 -1.53 13.02 -10.37
CA LYS A 241 -2.36 14.13 -9.96
C LYS A 241 -3.61 13.66 -9.24
N VAL A 242 -3.84 14.16 -8.04
CA VAL A 242 -5.05 13.89 -7.27
C VAL A 242 -5.78 15.18 -7.00
N LEU A 243 -7.07 15.14 -7.21
CA LEU A 243 -8.00 16.24 -6.98
C LEU A 243 -8.86 15.95 -5.76
N ILE A 244 -8.85 16.84 -4.77
CA ILE A 244 -9.87 16.91 -3.73
C ILE A 244 -10.84 18.01 -4.14
N PRO A 245 -12.09 17.67 -4.46
CA PRO A 245 -13.03 18.65 -5.02
C PRO A 245 -13.38 19.76 -4.04
N LYS A 246 -13.59 20.95 -4.57
CA LYS A 246 -14.27 22.05 -3.87
C LYS A 246 -15.57 21.56 -3.21
N GLY A 247 -15.81 22.00 -2.00
CA GLY A 247 -16.99 21.61 -1.21
C GLY A 247 -16.76 20.34 -0.37
N THR A 248 -15.53 19.78 -0.34
CA THR A 248 -15.19 18.66 0.52
C THR A 248 -15.07 19.12 1.98
N LEU A 249 -15.81 18.47 2.88
CA LEU A 249 -15.66 18.68 4.32
C LEU A 249 -14.33 18.12 4.78
N THR A 250 -13.53 18.94 5.43
CA THR A 250 -12.18 18.61 5.86
C THR A 250 -12.03 18.79 7.38
N HIS A 251 -11.41 17.80 8.02
CA HIS A 251 -11.06 17.83 9.44
C HIS A 251 -9.61 18.25 9.57
N SER A 252 -9.35 19.18 10.48
CA SER A 252 -8.01 19.75 10.68
C SER A 252 -7.77 20.13 12.15
N GLU A 253 -6.59 20.67 12.45
CA GLU A 253 -6.30 21.31 13.73
C GLU A 253 -5.52 22.61 13.53
N ASP A 254 -5.60 23.51 14.49
CA ASP A 254 -4.84 24.77 14.50
C ASP A 254 -3.42 24.56 15.11
N ALA A 255 -2.64 25.64 15.17
CA ALA A 255 -1.28 25.62 15.71
C ALA A 255 -1.24 25.28 17.22
N GLU A 256 -2.33 25.54 17.93
CA GLU A 256 -2.51 25.27 19.35
C GLU A 256 -2.99 23.81 19.60
N GLY A 257 -3.34 23.07 18.53
CA GLY A 257 -3.81 21.69 18.60
C GLY A 257 -5.32 21.55 18.81
N ASN A 258 -6.11 22.61 18.57
CA ASN A 258 -7.56 22.52 18.65
C ASN A 258 -8.13 22.00 17.33
N ALA A 259 -9.02 21.01 17.41
CA ALA A 259 -9.68 20.45 16.26
C ALA A 259 -10.71 21.42 15.67
N PHE A 260 -10.77 21.52 14.36
CA PHE A 260 -11.82 22.24 13.64
C PHE A 260 -12.16 21.55 12.32
N THR A 261 -13.30 21.92 11.75
CA THR A 261 -13.70 21.48 10.41
C THR A 261 -13.88 22.70 9.50
N TYR A 262 -13.61 22.50 8.21
CA TYR A 262 -13.89 23.48 7.18
C TYR A 262 -14.32 22.77 5.89
N THR A 263 -14.93 23.52 5.00
CA THR A 263 -15.25 23.04 3.65
C THR A 263 -14.29 23.70 2.66
N THR A 264 -13.70 22.89 1.79
CA THR A 264 -12.77 23.41 0.78
C THR A 264 -13.47 24.44 -0.12
N THR A 265 -12.88 25.62 -0.27
CA THR A 265 -13.43 26.70 -1.11
C THR A 265 -13.02 26.58 -2.58
N GLU A 266 -11.93 25.88 -2.83
CA GLU A 266 -11.34 25.62 -4.14
C GLU A 266 -11.00 24.14 -4.27
N ASP A 267 -10.81 23.69 -5.50
CA ASP A 267 -10.26 22.36 -5.76
C ASP A 267 -8.81 22.28 -5.26
N LEU A 268 -8.50 21.29 -4.44
CA LEU A 268 -7.13 21.06 -4.01
C LEU A 268 -6.47 20.07 -4.95
N VAL A 269 -5.42 20.51 -5.63
CA VAL A 269 -4.70 19.68 -6.59
C VAL A 269 -3.35 19.30 -6.01
N PHE A 270 -3.12 17.99 -5.87
CA PHE A 270 -1.85 17.44 -5.44
C PHE A 270 -1.14 16.81 -6.64
N GLU A 271 -0.01 17.38 -7.01
CA GLU A 271 0.86 16.86 -8.06
C GLU A 271 2.15 16.35 -7.43
N GLU A 272 2.65 15.25 -7.97
CA GLU A 272 3.96 14.71 -7.61
C GLU A 272 4.86 14.72 -8.83
N GLU A 273 6.04 15.25 -8.64
CA GLU A 273 7.10 15.05 -9.61
C GLU A 273 7.76 13.70 -9.36
N MET A 274 7.41 12.72 -10.18
CA MET A 274 8.06 11.41 -10.13
C MET A 274 9.37 11.47 -10.91
N LYS A 275 10.50 11.43 -10.20
CA LYS A 275 11.85 11.38 -10.81
C LYS A 275 12.21 9.99 -11.35
N VAL A 276 11.24 9.27 -11.90
CA VAL A 276 11.42 7.88 -12.33
C VAL A 276 12.32 7.77 -13.56
N GLU A 277 12.32 8.77 -14.44
CA GLU A 277 13.13 8.74 -15.67
C GLU A 277 14.64 8.71 -15.43
N SER A 278 15.12 9.38 -14.39
CA SER A 278 16.56 9.41 -14.12
C SER A 278 17.13 8.05 -13.69
N ALA A 279 16.28 7.18 -13.17
CA ALA A 279 16.64 5.84 -12.73
C ALA A 279 16.31 4.74 -13.76
N TRP A 280 15.42 5.04 -14.74
CA TRP A 280 15.00 4.06 -15.73
C TRP A 280 15.88 4.12 -16.97
N ASN A 281 16.73 3.12 -17.14
CA ASN A 281 17.61 2.95 -18.32
C ASN A 281 17.14 1.77 -19.19
N GLY A 282 15.86 1.75 -19.53
CA GLY A 282 15.25 0.68 -20.31
C GLY A 282 15.39 -0.69 -19.65
N GLU A 283 15.49 -1.74 -20.47
CA GLU A 283 15.62 -3.12 -19.98
C GLU A 283 16.86 -3.34 -19.10
N ASN A 284 17.90 -2.54 -19.28
CA ASN A 284 19.11 -2.64 -18.47
C ASN A 284 18.89 -2.29 -16.99
N SER A 285 17.85 -1.49 -16.68
CA SER A 285 17.47 -1.16 -15.30
C SER A 285 16.78 -2.32 -14.58
N MET A 286 16.31 -3.32 -15.31
CA MET A 286 15.57 -4.45 -14.77
C MET A 286 16.46 -5.54 -14.17
N TYR A 287 17.76 -5.47 -14.44
CA TYR A 287 18.69 -6.49 -14.03
C TYR A 287 19.91 -5.87 -13.37
N ASN A 288 20.33 -6.45 -12.25
CA ASN A 288 21.62 -6.11 -11.70
C ASN A 288 22.74 -6.55 -12.64
N ILE A 289 23.79 -5.74 -12.72
CA ILE A 289 25.02 -6.15 -13.40
C ILE A 289 25.68 -7.26 -12.57
N TYR A 290 26.26 -8.22 -13.27
CA TYR A 290 27.08 -9.22 -12.59
C TYR A 290 28.28 -8.57 -11.91
N PRO A 291 28.66 -8.97 -10.69
CA PRO A 291 29.86 -8.44 -10.06
C PRO A 291 31.09 -8.62 -10.97
N PRO A 292 31.96 -7.63 -11.08
CA PRO A 292 33.13 -7.69 -11.98
C PRO A 292 33.96 -8.97 -11.81
N VAL A 293 34.17 -9.42 -10.57
CA VAL A 293 34.89 -10.67 -10.27
C VAL A 293 34.23 -11.90 -10.89
N GLN A 294 32.90 -11.92 -11.01
CA GLN A 294 32.19 -13.03 -11.63
C GLN A 294 32.34 -12.99 -13.17
N VAL A 295 32.37 -11.79 -13.75
CA VAL A 295 32.57 -11.59 -15.18
C VAL A 295 34.00 -11.99 -15.56
N GLU A 296 34.99 -11.65 -14.76
CA GLU A 296 36.39 -12.09 -14.97
C GLU A 296 36.53 -13.62 -14.98
N LYS A 297 35.80 -14.29 -14.09
CA LYS A 297 35.82 -15.75 -14.01
C LYS A 297 35.00 -16.45 -15.09
N ASN A 298 34.00 -15.78 -15.63
CA ASN A 298 33.12 -16.32 -16.66
C ASN A 298 32.74 -15.22 -17.69
N PRO A 299 33.51 -15.09 -18.75
CA PRO A 299 33.24 -14.07 -19.80
C PRO A 299 31.87 -14.18 -20.48
N ASN A 300 31.19 -15.33 -20.35
CA ASN A 300 29.85 -15.51 -20.90
C ASN A 300 28.77 -14.75 -20.11
N LEU A 301 29.08 -14.19 -18.93
CA LEU A 301 28.21 -13.35 -18.15
C LEU A 301 28.12 -11.90 -18.67
N VAL A 302 28.92 -11.53 -19.65
CA VAL A 302 28.80 -10.22 -20.29
C VAL A 302 27.53 -10.20 -21.12
N ARG A 303 26.60 -9.31 -20.77
CA ARG A 303 25.41 -9.06 -21.61
C ARG A 303 25.88 -8.41 -22.92
N LYS A 304 25.40 -8.98 -24.02
CA LYS A 304 25.57 -8.40 -25.36
C LYS A 304 24.55 -7.29 -25.58
#